data_39a8758f6407692d9c1e67b23f3a2f40
#
_entry.id   39a8758f6407692d9c1e67b23f3a2f40
#
_cell.length_a   1.000
_cell.length_b   1.000
_cell.length_c   1.000
_cell.angle_alpha   90.00
_cell.angle_beta   90.00
_cell.angle_gamma   90.00
#
_symmetry.space_group_name_H-M   'P 1'
#
loop_
_entity.id
_entity.type
_entity.pdbx_description
1 polymer ?
#
loop_
_entity_poly.entity_id
_entity_poly.type
_entity_poly.pdbx_seq_one_letter_code
_entity_poly.pdbx_strand_id
1 'polypeptide(L)'
;MVDRPPLSTPAISSTAVFRSGESALRSRSVGHVVRTGRLALPPLPQRLTSDCLRETARIALEAGGVEPLSLARARMRWPGHREYLEAAAAWLAAEGLPEMLADVELALMACRGARYHHDGEQYGWAAFCNLFLGGAQGQDLHFPAINRRIPIERGTIVLFDTCQPHAVIAHEREGFEPEDFGADDVQLFLSWELPVEDPRIAQALGIAFDTDPEAAARTDDAQLLRGTAPASLCPRTGRWLGGV
;
A
#
# COMPACT_ATOMS: atom_id res chain seq x y z
N MET A 1 -38.57 -3.57 -31.06
CA MET A 1 -37.30 -4.32 -30.86
C MET A 1 -36.61 -3.64 -29.69
N VAL A 2 -36.69 -4.24 -28.51
CA VAL A 2 -36.15 -3.64 -27.28
C VAL A 2 -34.70 -4.09 -27.19
N ASP A 3 -33.79 -3.14 -27.34
CA ASP A 3 -32.34 -3.35 -27.20
C ASP A 3 -32.03 -3.76 -25.76
N ARG A 4 -31.68 -5.01 -25.53
CA ARG A 4 -31.22 -5.49 -24.23
C ARG A 4 -29.78 -5.00 -24.04
N PRO A 5 -29.45 -4.29 -22.93
CA PRO A 5 -28.07 -3.95 -22.66
C PRO A 5 -27.25 -5.23 -22.53
N PRO A 6 -25.99 -5.23 -22.97
CA PRO A 6 -25.14 -6.40 -22.86
C PRO A 6 -25.00 -6.80 -21.39
N LEU A 7 -25.18 -8.10 -21.12
CA LEU A 7 -24.93 -8.67 -19.79
C LEU A 7 -23.47 -8.40 -19.45
N SER A 8 -23.23 -7.53 -18.46
CA SER A 8 -21.90 -7.33 -17.92
C SER A 8 -21.42 -8.68 -17.37
N THR A 9 -20.35 -9.20 -17.91
CA THR A 9 -19.65 -10.38 -17.35
C THR A 9 -19.38 -10.06 -15.87
N PRO A 10 -19.80 -10.94 -14.93
CA PRO A 10 -19.55 -10.69 -13.52
C PRO A 10 -18.03 -10.53 -13.33
N ALA A 11 -17.62 -9.43 -12.74
CA ALA A 11 -16.21 -9.21 -12.42
C ALA A 11 -15.75 -10.36 -11.52
N ILE A 12 -14.70 -11.07 -11.93
CA ILE A 12 -14.12 -12.15 -11.13
C ILE A 12 -13.67 -11.53 -9.80
N SER A 13 -14.28 -11.97 -8.71
CA SER A 13 -13.95 -11.48 -7.37
C SER A 13 -12.56 -11.97 -6.96
N SER A 14 -11.83 -11.11 -6.26
CA SER A 14 -10.57 -11.49 -5.63
C SER A 14 -10.82 -11.82 -4.16
N THR A 15 -10.25 -12.94 -3.70
CA THR A 15 -10.33 -13.41 -2.32
C THR A 15 -8.92 -13.49 -1.76
N ALA A 16 -8.68 -12.86 -0.62
CA ALA A 16 -7.44 -13.01 0.11
C ALA A 16 -7.59 -14.15 1.14
N VAL A 17 -6.67 -15.10 1.10
CA VAL A 17 -6.45 -16.08 2.18
C VAL A 17 -5.28 -15.59 3.01
N PHE A 18 -5.47 -15.44 4.31
CA PHE A 18 -4.48 -14.85 5.20
C PHE A 18 -4.39 -15.65 6.52
N ARG A 19 -3.26 -15.52 7.21
CA ARG A 19 -3.09 -16.10 8.53
C ARG A 19 -3.74 -15.22 9.60
N SER A 20 -4.66 -15.82 10.36
CA SER A 20 -5.28 -15.24 11.54
C SER A 20 -4.69 -15.92 12.77
N GLY A 21 -3.95 -15.17 13.60
CA GLY A 21 -3.19 -15.75 14.70
C GLY A 21 -2.07 -16.70 14.23
N GLU A 22 -1.74 -17.72 15.06
CA GLU A 22 -0.55 -18.56 14.82
C GLU A 22 -0.73 -19.61 13.71
N SER A 23 -1.94 -20.07 13.41
CA SER A 23 -2.11 -21.22 12.51
C SER A 23 -3.39 -21.27 11.68
N ALA A 24 -4.37 -20.42 11.93
CA ALA A 24 -5.64 -20.46 11.20
C ALA A 24 -5.55 -19.68 9.90
N LEU A 25 -5.91 -20.29 8.77
CA LEU A 25 -6.15 -19.58 7.53
C LEU A 25 -7.62 -19.18 7.45
N ARG A 26 -7.86 -17.93 7.11
CA ARG A 26 -9.20 -17.36 6.87
C ARG A 26 -9.26 -16.69 5.51
N SER A 27 -10.45 -16.58 4.98
CA SER A 27 -10.70 -15.85 3.75
C SER A 27 -11.31 -14.47 4.03
N ARG A 28 -11.02 -13.52 3.14
CA ARG A 28 -11.64 -12.19 3.15
C ARG A 28 -11.74 -11.61 1.74
N SER A 29 -12.66 -10.66 1.56
CA SER A 29 -12.68 -9.86 0.35
C SER A 29 -11.48 -8.91 0.30
N VAL A 30 -11.12 -8.46 -0.90
CA VAL A 30 -10.18 -7.35 -1.09
C VAL A 30 -10.95 -6.03 -0.92
N GLY A 31 -10.46 -5.17 -0.05
CA GLY A 31 -11.01 -3.84 0.13
C GLY A 31 -10.68 -2.94 -1.07
N HIS A 32 -11.68 -2.23 -1.59
CA HIS A 32 -11.50 -1.28 -2.69
C HIS A 32 -11.59 0.19 -2.25
N VAL A 33 -11.80 0.42 -0.97
CA VAL A 33 -11.80 1.78 -0.42
C VAL A 33 -10.35 2.18 -0.12
N VAL A 34 -9.95 3.34 -0.65
CA VAL A 34 -8.67 3.98 -0.33
C VAL A 34 -8.98 5.30 0.36
N ARG A 35 -8.49 5.48 1.58
CA ARG A 35 -8.57 6.75 2.32
C ARG A 35 -7.32 7.56 2.04
N THR A 36 -7.44 8.85 1.83
CA THR A 36 -6.29 9.72 1.60
C THR A 36 -6.50 11.10 2.18
N GLY A 37 -5.41 11.70 2.62
CA GLY A 37 -5.39 13.05 3.15
C GLY A 37 -4.10 13.78 2.80
N ARG A 38 -4.05 15.06 3.14
CA ARG A 38 -2.88 15.91 3.02
C ARG A 38 -2.59 16.56 4.36
N LEU A 39 -1.46 16.20 4.96
CA LEU A 39 -1.02 16.75 6.23
C LEU A 39 -0.06 17.91 6.02
N ALA A 40 -0.22 18.96 6.82
CA ALA A 40 0.74 20.06 6.85
C ALA A 40 1.95 19.62 7.69
N LEU A 41 3.02 19.20 7.03
CA LEU A 41 4.25 18.74 7.66
C LEU A 41 5.42 19.66 7.35
N PRO A 42 6.33 19.89 8.31
CA PRO A 42 7.59 20.58 8.02
C PRO A 42 8.44 19.76 7.03
N PRO A 43 9.42 20.35 6.35
CA PRO A 43 10.36 19.58 5.56
C PRO A 43 11.23 18.71 6.46
N LEU A 44 11.64 17.53 5.96
CA LEU A 44 12.64 16.72 6.65
C LEU A 44 13.96 17.52 6.83
N PRO A 45 14.68 17.30 7.94
CA PRO A 45 16.03 17.85 8.08
C PRO A 45 16.92 17.44 6.91
N GLN A 46 17.59 18.39 6.29
CA GLN A 46 18.45 18.14 5.12
C GLN A 46 19.47 17.01 5.37
N ARG A 47 20.06 16.97 6.57
CA ARG A 47 21.00 15.92 6.96
C ARG A 47 20.35 14.54 6.94
N LEU A 48 19.12 14.41 7.43
CA LEU A 48 18.38 13.15 7.41
C LEU A 48 18.12 12.70 5.98
N THR A 49 17.60 13.60 5.13
CA THR A 49 17.37 13.32 3.70
C THR A 49 18.65 12.85 3.01
N SER A 50 19.78 13.54 3.22
CA SER A 50 21.07 13.15 2.65
C SER A 50 21.55 11.79 3.17
N ASP A 51 21.32 11.47 4.45
CA ASP A 51 21.69 10.18 5.03
C ASP A 51 20.83 9.05 4.43
N CYS A 52 19.51 9.26 4.24
CA CYS A 52 18.63 8.30 3.59
C CYS A 52 19.05 8.06 2.13
N LEU A 53 19.31 9.10 1.35
CA LEU A 53 19.76 8.97 -0.04
C LEU A 53 21.12 8.22 -0.15
N ARG A 54 22.04 8.44 0.78
CA ARG A 54 23.30 7.66 0.82
C ARG A 54 23.04 6.19 1.16
N GLU A 55 22.09 5.91 2.07
CA GLU A 55 21.72 4.54 2.41
C GLU A 55 21.06 3.85 1.21
N THR A 56 20.14 4.50 0.48
CA THR A 56 19.53 3.94 -0.73
C THR A 56 20.55 3.66 -1.83
N ALA A 57 21.55 4.54 -2.00
CA ALA A 57 22.67 4.29 -2.92
C ALA A 57 23.55 3.10 -2.47
N ARG A 58 23.79 2.97 -1.15
CA ARG A 58 24.58 1.86 -0.59
C ARG A 58 23.94 0.49 -0.78
N ILE A 59 22.61 0.42 -0.65
CA ILE A 59 21.83 -0.82 -0.89
C ILE A 59 21.51 -1.03 -2.37
N ALA A 60 21.97 -0.12 -3.25
CA ALA A 60 21.70 -0.14 -4.67
C ALA A 60 20.20 -0.22 -5.00
N LEU A 61 19.37 0.62 -4.36
CA LEU A 61 17.92 0.64 -4.58
C LEU A 61 17.61 0.83 -6.07
N GLU A 62 17.06 -0.20 -6.69
CA GLU A 62 16.71 -0.20 -8.11
C GLU A 62 15.40 0.52 -8.38
N ALA A 63 15.19 0.95 -9.63
CA ALA A 63 13.89 1.46 -10.09
C ALA A 63 12.82 0.36 -9.96
N GLY A 64 11.71 0.69 -9.30
CA GLY A 64 10.65 -0.24 -8.97
C GLY A 64 10.83 -0.99 -7.65
N GLY A 65 11.89 -0.66 -6.89
CA GLY A 65 12.16 -1.23 -5.58
C GLY A 65 11.60 -0.38 -4.44
N VAL A 66 11.23 -1.07 -3.36
CA VAL A 66 10.81 -0.48 -2.07
C VAL A 66 11.58 -1.20 -0.97
N GLU A 67 12.33 -0.45 -0.17
CA GLU A 67 13.23 -1.03 0.84
C GLU A 67 13.11 -0.33 2.19
N PRO A 68 13.19 -1.08 3.30
CA PRO A 68 13.21 -0.50 4.63
C PRO A 68 14.55 0.16 4.93
N LEU A 69 14.49 1.32 5.59
CA LEU A 69 15.66 2.03 6.13
C LEU A 69 15.69 1.92 7.65
N SER A 70 16.87 2.07 8.27
CA SER A 70 17.00 2.03 9.72
C SER A 70 16.32 3.22 10.40
N LEU A 71 15.09 3.01 10.87
CA LEU A 71 14.32 4.02 11.62
C LEU A 71 15.03 4.46 12.90
N ALA A 72 15.67 3.54 13.63
CA ALA A 72 16.42 3.85 14.85
C ALA A 72 17.56 4.84 14.58
N ARG A 73 18.30 4.66 13.49
CA ARG A 73 19.35 5.59 13.04
C ARG A 73 18.77 6.92 12.58
N ALA A 74 17.64 6.90 11.87
CA ALA A 74 16.95 8.10 11.40
C ALA A 74 16.48 8.96 12.57
N ARG A 75 15.86 8.37 13.59
CA ARG A 75 15.33 9.08 14.80
C ARG A 75 16.39 9.90 15.53
N MET A 76 17.64 9.45 15.59
CA MET A 76 18.72 10.21 16.21
C MET A 76 18.99 11.55 15.52
N ARG A 77 18.59 11.72 14.27
CA ARG A 77 18.81 12.91 13.45
C ARG A 77 17.52 13.61 13.04
N TRP A 78 16.43 13.16 13.64
CA TRP A 78 15.09 13.65 13.34
C TRP A 78 14.35 14.07 14.63
N PRO A 79 14.75 15.19 15.25
CA PRO A 79 14.17 15.63 16.53
C PRO A 79 12.66 15.86 16.45
N GLY A 80 12.16 16.33 15.30
CA GLY A 80 10.73 16.58 15.08
C GLY A 80 9.93 15.34 14.63
N HIS A 81 10.47 14.12 14.67
CA HIS A 81 9.74 12.94 14.16
C HIS A 81 8.38 12.72 14.82
N ARG A 82 8.23 13.12 16.10
CA ARG A 82 6.97 13.01 16.85
C ARG A 82 5.83 13.79 16.19
N GLU A 83 6.11 14.97 15.63
CA GLU A 83 5.10 15.79 14.94
C GLU A 83 4.45 15.06 13.77
N TYR A 84 5.23 14.22 13.05
CA TYR A 84 4.71 13.42 11.94
C TYR A 84 3.81 12.29 12.42
N LEU A 85 4.18 11.65 13.56
CA LEU A 85 3.37 10.58 14.16
C LEU A 85 2.06 11.14 14.71
N GLU A 86 2.12 12.27 15.40
CA GLU A 86 0.94 12.95 15.95
C GLU A 86 0.00 13.43 14.83
N ALA A 87 0.54 13.95 13.73
CA ALA A 87 -0.26 14.36 12.58
C ALA A 87 -0.95 13.15 11.90
N ALA A 88 -0.24 12.02 11.75
CA ALA A 88 -0.84 10.79 11.21
C ALA A 88 -1.93 10.24 12.13
N ALA A 89 -1.69 10.20 13.44
CA ALA A 89 -2.66 9.75 14.44
C ALA A 89 -3.91 10.66 14.47
N ALA A 90 -3.73 11.98 14.39
CA ALA A 90 -4.84 12.93 14.31
C ALA A 90 -5.68 12.74 13.03
N TRP A 91 -5.04 12.48 11.89
CA TRP A 91 -5.76 12.20 10.66
C TRP A 91 -6.56 10.90 10.77
N LEU A 92 -5.97 9.81 11.26
CA LEU A 92 -6.70 8.55 11.46
C LEU A 92 -7.89 8.73 12.42
N ALA A 93 -7.71 9.49 13.49
CA ALA A 93 -8.80 9.79 14.41
C ALA A 93 -9.95 10.56 13.73
N ALA A 94 -9.62 11.51 12.84
CA ALA A 94 -10.61 12.23 12.04
C ALA A 94 -11.33 11.32 11.00
N GLU A 95 -10.65 10.27 10.53
CA GLU A 95 -11.25 9.23 9.67
C GLU A 95 -12.07 8.18 10.47
N GLY A 96 -12.25 8.37 11.79
CA GLY A 96 -12.99 7.44 12.66
C GLY A 96 -12.15 6.27 13.18
N LEU A 97 -10.83 6.37 13.11
CA LEU A 97 -9.85 5.34 13.49
C LEU A 97 -8.90 5.84 14.61
N PRO A 98 -9.43 6.23 15.78
CA PRO A 98 -8.58 6.70 16.88
C PRO A 98 -7.69 5.59 17.44
N GLU A 99 -6.50 5.98 17.92
CA GLU A 99 -5.53 5.12 18.62
C GLU A 99 -4.95 3.97 17.80
N MET A 100 -5.17 3.94 16.47
CA MET A 100 -4.74 2.84 15.60
C MET A 100 -3.22 2.70 15.47
N LEU A 101 -2.44 3.73 15.84
CA LEU A 101 -0.97 3.71 15.71
C LEU A 101 -0.26 3.42 17.04
N ALA A 102 -0.97 3.22 18.17
CA ALA A 102 -0.36 3.15 19.49
C ALA A 102 0.58 1.95 19.66
N ASP A 103 0.16 0.78 19.17
CA ASP A 103 0.86 -0.50 19.39
C ASP A 103 1.26 -1.16 18.05
N VAL A 104 1.38 -0.37 16.99
CA VAL A 104 1.66 -0.86 15.63
C VAL A 104 3.10 -0.59 15.25
N GLU A 105 3.72 -1.55 14.58
CA GLU A 105 5.08 -1.41 14.08
C GLU A 105 5.16 -0.27 13.04
N LEU A 106 6.19 0.55 13.19
CA LEU A 106 6.49 1.66 12.29
C LEU A 106 7.76 1.39 11.53
N ALA A 107 7.69 1.42 10.21
CA ALA A 107 8.83 1.36 9.32
C ALA A 107 9.10 2.72 8.65
N LEU A 108 10.38 3.04 8.42
CA LEU A 108 10.81 4.07 7.48
C LEU A 108 11.19 3.39 6.19
N MET A 109 10.55 3.76 5.11
CA MET A 109 10.70 3.13 3.80
C MET A 109 11.28 4.10 2.79
N ALA A 110 12.01 3.55 1.82
CA ALA A 110 12.46 4.24 0.61
C ALA A 110 11.88 3.54 -0.62
N CYS A 111 11.35 4.33 -1.55
CA CYS A 111 10.76 3.83 -2.79
C CYS A 111 11.32 4.61 -3.98
N ARG A 112 11.83 3.90 -4.99
CA ARG A 112 12.26 4.48 -6.27
C ARG A 112 11.31 4.05 -7.39
N GLY A 113 10.07 4.56 -7.35
CA GLY A 113 8.96 3.94 -8.06
C GLY A 113 8.61 2.56 -7.49
N ALA A 114 7.46 2.01 -7.85
CA ALA A 114 7.10 0.63 -7.52
C ALA A 114 6.34 0.02 -8.69
N ARG A 115 6.77 -1.18 -9.12
CA ARG A 115 6.04 -1.96 -10.11
C ARG A 115 4.66 -2.31 -9.58
N TYR A 116 3.71 -2.58 -10.45
CA TYR A 116 2.41 -3.07 -9.99
C TYR A 116 2.55 -4.42 -9.29
N HIS A 117 2.03 -4.49 -8.08
CA HIS A 117 2.02 -5.65 -7.21
C HIS A 117 0.82 -5.60 -6.26
N HIS A 118 0.67 -6.63 -5.49
CA HIS A 118 -0.12 -6.71 -4.27
C HIS A 118 0.73 -7.41 -3.21
N ASP A 119 0.48 -7.12 -1.96
CA ASP A 119 1.24 -7.68 -0.83
C ASP A 119 0.46 -8.77 -0.08
N GLY A 120 -0.59 -9.32 -0.71
CA GLY A 120 -1.52 -10.24 -0.08
C GLY A 120 -0.90 -11.53 0.45
N GLU A 121 0.22 -11.99 -0.12
CA GLU A 121 0.94 -13.18 0.34
C GLU A 121 1.66 -12.92 1.67
N GLN A 122 2.28 -11.75 1.81
CA GLN A 122 3.06 -11.40 2.99
C GLN A 122 2.23 -10.63 4.03
N TYR A 123 1.38 -9.71 3.58
CA TYR A 123 0.65 -8.77 4.41
C TYR A 123 -0.88 -8.90 4.28
N GLY A 124 -1.38 -10.07 3.87
CA GLY A 124 -2.82 -10.30 3.72
C GLY A 124 -3.64 -10.07 5.01
N TRP A 125 -2.98 -10.04 6.16
CA TRP A 125 -3.55 -9.76 7.48
C TRP A 125 -3.60 -8.27 7.83
N ALA A 126 -2.98 -7.39 7.01
CA ALA A 126 -2.81 -5.97 7.31
C ALA A 126 -3.37 -5.04 6.23
N ALA A 127 -3.61 -3.80 6.61
CA ALA A 127 -3.74 -2.65 5.75
C ALA A 127 -2.53 -1.73 5.96
N PHE A 128 -2.05 -1.08 4.89
CA PHE A 128 -0.98 -0.10 5.03
C PHE A 128 -1.53 1.31 5.24
N CYS A 129 -0.98 2.00 6.24
CA CYS A 129 -1.09 3.45 6.38
C CYS A 129 0.27 4.06 6.05
N ASN A 130 0.38 4.72 4.90
CA ASN A 130 1.63 5.30 4.40
C ASN A 130 1.59 6.83 4.45
N LEU A 131 2.59 7.45 5.08
CA LEU A 131 2.77 8.90 5.13
C LEU A 131 4.03 9.30 4.38
N PHE A 132 3.87 9.96 3.23
CA PHE A 132 4.97 10.42 2.40
C PHE A 132 5.63 11.68 2.97
N LEU A 133 6.96 11.67 3.00
CA LEU A 133 7.80 12.67 3.67
C LEU A 133 8.53 13.59 2.69
N GLY A 134 8.76 13.10 1.45
CA GLY A 134 9.47 13.81 0.39
C GLY A 134 8.62 14.90 -0.27
N GLY A 135 9.27 15.79 -0.99
CA GLY A 135 8.58 16.74 -1.89
C GLY A 135 7.98 16.06 -3.11
N ALA A 136 7.23 16.82 -3.90
CA ALA A 136 6.72 16.34 -5.18
C ALA A 136 7.87 16.02 -6.16
N GLN A 137 7.84 14.82 -6.72
CA GLN A 137 8.81 14.35 -7.73
C GLN A 137 8.10 13.89 -9.01
N GLY A 138 6.86 14.33 -9.24
CA GLY A 138 6.07 13.91 -10.39
C GLY A 138 5.70 12.43 -10.37
N GLN A 139 5.39 11.88 -9.19
CA GLN A 139 5.01 10.48 -8.99
C GLN A 139 3.60 10.37 -8.42
N ASP A 140 2.88 9.33 -8.83
CA ASP A 140 1.55 8.98 -8.34
C ASP A 140 1.55 7.58 -7.70
N LEU A 141 0.87 7.43 -6.58
CA LEU A 141 0.42 6.14 -6.10
C LEU A 141 -0.86 5.77 -6.88
N HIS A 142 -0.81 4.70 -7.66
CA HIS A 142 -1.87 4.29 -8.56
C HIS A 142 -2.50 2.97 -8.15
N PHE A 143 -3.83 2.95 -8.08
CA PHE A 143 -4.67 1.79 -7.80
C PHE A 143 -5.48 1.44 -9.06
N PRO A 144 -5.01 0.51 -9.91
CA PRO A 144 -5.61 0.23 -11.22
C PRO A 144 -7.02 -0.36 -11.12
N ALA A 145 -7.31 -1.14 -10.07
CA ALA A 145 -8.61 -1.79 -9.89
C ALA A 145 -9.77 -0.80 -9.69
N ILE A 146 -9.48 0.39 -9.19
CA ILE A 146 -10.46 1.47 -8.94
C ILE A 146 -10.17 2.73 -9.78
N ASN A 147 -9.21 2.64 -10.70
CA ASN A 147 -8.76 3.74 -11.55
C ASN A 147 -8.46 5.03 -10.75
N ARG A 148 -7.76 4.88 -9.62
CA ARG A 148 -7.45 6.00 -8.73
C ARG A 148 -5.97 6.32 -8.71
N ARG A 149 -5.64 7.60 -8.89
CA ARG A 149 -4.29 8.14 -8.76
C ARG A 149 -4.23 9.14 -7.62
N ILE A 150 -3.18 9.09 -6.85
CA ILE A 150 -2.93 9.97 -5.72
C ILE A 150 -1.54 10.56 -5.90
N PRO A 151 -1.42 11.86 -6.19
CA PRO A 151 -0.12 12.52 -6.30
C PRO A 151 0.68 12.36 -5.00
N ILE A 152 1.93 11.93 -5.14
CA ILE A 152 2.83 11.77 -4.01
C ILE A 152 3.56 13.09 -3.77
N GLU A 153 3.25 13.70 -2.65
CA GLU A 153 3.87 14.90 -2.18
C GLU A 153 4.07 14.83 -0.65
N ARG A 154 4.87 15.73 -0.09
CA ARG A 154 5.04 15.78 1.36
C ARG A 154 3.71 15.94 2.09
N GLY A 155 3.46 15.05 3.04
CA GLY A 155 2.23 15.02 3.82
C GLY A 155 1.09 14.25 3.16
N THR A 156 1.24 13.72 1.94
CA THR A 156 0.27 12.76 1.41
C THR A 156 0.24 11.56 2.35
N ILE A 157 -0.94 11.27 2.91
CA ILE A 157 -1.20 10.08 3.73
C ILE A 157 -2.26 9.23 3.07
N VAL A 158 -2.05 7.91 3.06
CA VAL A 158 -2.93 6.96 2.39
C VAL A 158 -3.11 5.73 3.25
N LEU A 159 -4.37 5.31 3.44
CA LEU A 159 -4.74 4.03 4.07
C LEU A 159 -5.43 3.16 3.02
N PHE A 160 -4.94 1.94 2.83
CA PHE A 160 -5.44 1.01 1.82
C PHE A 160 -5.20 -0.46 2.20
N ASP A 161 -5.95 -1.36 1.57
CA ASP A 161 -5.77 -2.81 1.72
C ASP A 161 -4.54 -3.30 0.95
N THR A 162 -3.63 -4.00 1.63
CA THR A 162 -2.40 -4.57 1.04
C THR A 162 -2.65 -5.55 -0.10
N CYS A 163 -3.83 -6.19 -0.12
CA CYS A 163 -4.25 -7.08 -1.21
C CYS A 163 -4.72 -6.33 -2.45
N GLN A 164 -4.95 -5.01 -2.36
CA GLN A 164 -5.34 -4.21 -3.51
C GLN A 164 -4.13 -3.96 -4.42
N PRO A 165 -4.24 -4.23 -5.74
CA PRO A 165 -3.18 -3.89 -6.68
C PRO A 165 -2.81 -2.41 -6.64
N HIS A 166 -1.52 -2.12 -6.55
CA HIS A 166 -1.03 -0.75 -6.53
C HIS A 166 0.38 -0.64 -7.12
N ALA A 167 0.79 0.57 -7.44
CA ALA A 167 2.11 0.92 -7.95
C ALA A 167 2.47 2.37 -7.63
N VAL A 168 3.75 2.71 -7.67
CA VAL A 168 4.21 4.10 -7.74
C VAL A 168 4.75 4.33 -9.15
N ILE A 169 4.06 5.15 -9.91
CA ILE A 169 4.37 5.44 -11.33
C ILE A 169 4.63 6.93 -11.54
N ALA A 170 5.31 7.26 -12.62
CA ALA A 170 5.48 8.66 -13.00
C ALA A 170 4.14 9.29 -13.37
N HIS A 171 3.98 10.58 -13.03
CA HIS A 171 2.79 11.35 -13.37
C HIS A 171 2.53 11.31 -14.88
N GLU A 172 1.27 11.23 -15.28
CA GLU A 172 0.83 11.12 -16.69
C GLU A 172 1.21 9.82 -17.43
N ARG A 173 1.93 8.88 -16.79
CA ARG A 173 2.16 7.55 -17.37
C ARG A 173 1.00 6.60 -17.12
N GLU A 174 0.70 5.73 -18.06
CA GLU A 174 -0.33 4.69 -17.90
C GLU A 174 0.18 3.42 -17.21
N GLY A 175 1.49 3.29 -17.04
CA GLY A 175 2.15 2.13 -16.49
C GLY A 175 3.49 2.47 -15.83
N PHE A 176 4.12 1.45 -15.26
CA PHE A 176 5.45 1.56 -14.68
C PHE A 176 6.52 1.36 -15.76
N GLU A 177 7.42 2.31 -15.88
CA GLU A 177 8.62 2.24 -16.72
C GLU A 177 9.84 2.59 -15.86
N PRO A 178 10.84 1.68 -15.74
CA PRO A 178 12.03 1.93 -14.91
C PRO A 178 12.81 3.19 -15.28
N GLU A 179 12.79 3.54 -16.56
CA GLU A 179 13.50 4.69 -17.13
C GLU A 179 12.94 6.04 -16.66
N ASP A 180 11.71 6.05 -16.14
CA ASP A 180 11.07 7.25 -15.61
C ASP A 180 11.63 7.63 -14.21
N PHE A 181 12.49 6.78 -13.60
CA PHE A 181 12.99 6.98 -12.23
C PHE A 181 14.52 7.11 -12.22
N GLY A 182 15.00 8.32 -12.07
CA GLY A 182 16.42 8.62 -11.86
C GLY A 182 16.91 8.15 -10.49
N ALA A 183 18.23 8.20 -10.27
CA ALA A 183 18.83 7.76 -9.00
C ALA A 183 18.37 8.59 -7.79
N ASP A 184 18.02 9.84 -8.02
CA ASP A 184 17.56 10.79 -6.99
C ASP A 184 16.05 10.82 -6.80
N ASP A 185 15.28 10.10 -7.64
CA ASP A 185 13.81 10.07 -7.59
C ASP A 185 13.31 9.08 -6.53
N VAL A 186 13.82 9.26 -5.31
CA VAL A 186 13.49 8.42 -4.15
C VAL A 186 12.48 9.09 -3.26
N GLN A 187 11.32 8.46 -3.07
CA GLN A 187 10.35 8.83 -2.06
C GLN A 187 10.69 8.18 -0.73
N LEU A 188 10.64 8.96 0.34
CA LEU A 188 10.72 8.48 1.71
C LEU A 188 9.33 8.52 2.33
N PHE A 189 8.95 7.47 3.05
CA PHE A 189 7.66 7.43 3.73
C PHE A 189 7.71 6.62 5.02
N LEU A 190 6.83 6.94 5.94
CA LEU A 190 6.52 6.13 7.11
C LEU A 190 5.40 5.17 6.73
N SER A 191 5.52 3.91 7.15
CA SER A 191 4.52 2.87 6.93
C SER A 191 4.14 2.20 8.25
N TRP A 192 2.84 2.02 8.46
CA TRP A 192 2.25 1.26 9.56
C TRP A 192 1.41 0.11 9.01
N GLU A 193 1.51 -1.06 9.64
CA GLU A 193 0.77 -2.27 9.31
C GLU A 193 -0.43 -2.40 10.26
N LEU A 194 -1.60 -1.93 9.85
CA LEU A 194 -2.81 -1.94 10.65
C LEU A 194 -3.54 -3.28 10.48
N PRO A 195 -3.90 -4.01 11.57
CA PRO A 195 -4.54 -5.30 11.45
C PRO A 195 -5.95 -5.17 10.85
N VAL A 196 -6.20 -5.86 9.73
CA VAL A 196 -7.52 -5.83 9.08
C VAL A 196 -8.61 -6.49 9.91
N GLU A 197 -8.25 -7.35 10.87
CA GLU A 197 -9.20 -7.97 11.81
C GLU A 197 -9.76 -6.98 12.85
N ASP A 198 -9.18 -5.77 12.98
CA ASP A 198 -9.86 -4.68 13.70
C ASP A 198 -11.12 -4.30 12.90
N PRO A 199 -12.32 -4.41 13.50
CA PRO A 199 -13.58 -4.16 12.77
C PRO A 199 -13.69 -2.73 12.23
N ARG A 200 -12.99 -1.76 12.83
CA ARG A 200 -12.95 -0.37 12.36
C ARG A 200 -12.17 -0.26 11.05
N ILE A 201 -11.02 -0.96 10.93
CA ILE A 201 -10.21 -1.02 9.71
C ILE A 201 -10.98 -1.76 8.61
N ALA A 202 -11.56 -2.93 8.93
CA ALA A 202 -12.37 -3.68 7.98
C ALA A 202 -13.52 -2.84 7.42
N GLN A 203 -14.26 -2.16 8.29
CA GLN A 203 -15.36 -1.27 7.89
C GLN A 203 -14.86 -0.09 7.04
N ALA A 204 -13.75 0.55 7.45
CA ALA A 204 -13.19 1.72 6.75
C ALA A 204 -12.74 1.39 5.32
N LEU A 205 -12.30 0.16 5.08
CA LEU A 205 -11.79 -0.32 3.78
C LEU A 205 -12.81 -1.16 3.01
N GLY A 206 -13.96 -1.49 3.60
CA GLY A 206 -15.00 -2.33 2.96
C GLY A 206 -14.59 -3.79 2.85
N ILE A 207 -13.86 -4.32 3.85
CA ILE A 207 -13.41 -5.69 3.92
C ILE A 207 -14.48 -6.54 4.62
N ALA A 208 -14.84 -7.68 4.01
CA ALA A 208 -15.69 -8.70 4.60
C ALA A 208 -14.87 -9.98 4.83
N PHE A 209 -15.08 -10.62 5.99
CA PHE A 209 -14.39 -11.87 6.36
C PHE A 209 -15.20 -13.11 6.00
N ASP A 210 -14.49 -14.24 5.94
CA ASP A 210 -15.04 -15.56 5.69
C ASP A 210 -15.89 -15.65 4.42
N THR A 211 -15.48 -14.89 3.39
CA THR A 211 -16.19 -14.79 2.12
C THR A 211 -16.06 -16.05 1.26
N ASP A 212 -15.03 -16.86 1.48
CA ASP A 212 -14.79 -18.16 0.83
C ASP A 212 -14.04 -19.11 1.79
N PRO A 213 -14.75 -19.73 2.76
CA PRO A 213 -14.14 -20.66 3.71
C PRO A 213 -13.52 -21.90 3.04
N GLU A 214 -14.06 -22.32 1.86
CA GLU A 214 -13.52 -23.44 1.11
C GLU A 214 -12.16 -23.08 0.48
N ALA A 215 -11.97 -21.84 0.03
CA ALA A 215 -10.66 -21.39 -0.44
C ALA A 215 -9.64 -21.45 0.69
N ALA A 216 -9.97 -20.99 1.90
CA ALA A 216 -9.10 -21.06 3.06
C ALA A 216 -8.76 -22.52 3.43
N ALA A 217 -9.72 -23.43 3.32
CA ALA A 217 -9.52 -24.86 3.61
C ALA A 217 -8.67 -25.61 2.56
N ARG A 218 -8.64 -25.13 1.32
CA ARG A 218 -7.85 -25.73 0.22
C ARG A 218 -6.44 -25.19 0.10
N THR A 219 -6.12 -24.14 0.84
CA THR A 219 -4.89 -23.38 0.71
C THR A 219 -3.97 -23.68 1.88
N ASP A 220 -2.71 -23.95 1.61
CA ASP A 220 -1.71 -24.27 2.64
C ASP A 220 -1.02 -23.03 3.21
N ASP A 221 -1.12 -21.88 2.51
CA ASP A 221 -0.46 -20.63 2.91
C ASP A 221 -1.27 -19.40 2.53
N ALA A 222 -0.86 -18.22 3.05
CA ALA A 222 -1.45 -16.95 2.71
C ALA A 222 -1.27 -16.64 1.21
N GLN A 223 -2.33 -16.23 0.52
CA GLN A 223 -2.26 -15.87 -0.90
C GLN A 223 -3.49 -15.06 -1.33
N LEU A 224 -3.35 -14.37 -2.44
CA LEU A 224 -4.46 -13.73 -3.13
C LEU A 224 -4.95 -14.65 -4.27
N LEU A 225 -6.26 -14.87 -4.32
CA LEU A 225 -6.91 -15.68 -5.34
C LEU A 225 -7.79 -14.82 -6.26
N ARG A 226 -7.86 -15.19 -7.54
CA ARG A 226 -8.90 -14.74 -8.48
C ARG A 226 -9.67 -15.97 -8.97
N GLY A 227 -10.92 -16.06 -8.53
CA GLY A 227 -11.64 -17.32 -8.62
C GLY A 227 -10.93 -18.38 -7.80
N THR A 228 -10.46 -19.48 -8.42
CA THR A 228 -9.77 -20.58 -7.73
C THR A 228 -8.24 -20.60 -7.95
N ALA A 229 -7.70 -19.65 -8.71
CA ALA A 229 -6.28 -19.60 -9.05
C ALA A 229 -5.54 -18.47 -8.29
N PRO A 230 -4.24 -18.66 -7.97
CA PRO A 230 -3.41 -17.58 -7.47
C PRO A 230 -3.48 -16.36 -8.38
N ALA A 231 -3.66 -15.18 -7.78
CA ALA A 231 -3.72 -13.93 -8.51
C ALA A 231 -2.32 -13.52 -8.96
N SER A 232 -2.20 -13.06 -10.20
CA SER A 232 -0.96 -12.55 -10.76
C SER A 232 -1.23 -11.27 -11.54
N LEU A 233 -0.31 -10.31 -11.44
CA LEU A 233 -0.40 -9.00 -12.10
C LEU A 233 0.70 -8.80 -13.12
N CYS A 234 0.39 -8.08 -14.19
CA CYS A 234 1.42 -7.52 -15.05
C CYS A 234 2.15 -6.39 -14.29
N PRO A 235 3.46 -6.51 -14.04
CA PRO A 235 4.20 -5.54 -13.21
C PRO A 235 4.33 -4.15 -13.87
N ARG A 236 4.05 -4.05 -15.18
CA ARG A 236 4.09 -2.78 -15.92
C ARG A 236 2.73 -2.07 -15.96
N THR A 237 1.63 -2.81 -16.01
CA THR A 237 0.30 -2.22 -16.29
C THR A 237 -0.71 -2.43 -15.18
N GLY A 238 -0.43 -3.27 -14.18
CA GLY A 238 -1.36 -3.62 -13.12
C GLY A 238 -2.56 -4.45 -13.58
N ARG A 239 -2.57 -4.92 -14.83
CA ARG A 239 -3.62 -5.81 -15.33
C ARG A 239 -3.41 -7.21 -14.77
N TRP A 240 -4.50 -7.84 -14.40
CA TRP A 240 -4.48 -9.22 -13.98
C TRP A 240 -4.01 -10.14 -15.13
N LEU A 241 -3.09 -11.06 -14.83
CA LEU A 241 -2.62 -12.09 -15.73
C LEU A 241 -3.37 -13.38 -15.45
N GLY A 242 -4.01 -13.96 -16.46
CA GLY A 242 -4.77 -15.19 -16.28
C GLY A 242 -6.14 -15.00 -15.62
N GLY A 243 -7.03 -15.98 -15.83
CA GLY A 243 -8.40 -15.98 -15.32
C GLY A 243 -9.39 -15.52 -16.38
N VAL A 244 -9.83 -16.46 -17.16
CA VAL A 244 -11.08 -16.41 -17.94
C VAL A 244 -12.18 -16.93 -17.07
#